data_63c9fc444133dc34d6e1570390cb533f
#
_entry.id   63c9fc444133dc34d6e1570390cb533f
#
_cell.length_a   1.000
_cell.length_b   1.000
_cell.length_c   1.000
_cell.angle_alpha   90.00
_cell.angle_beta   90.00
_cell.angle_gamma   90.00
#
_symmetry.space_group_name_H-M   'P 1'
#
loop_
_entity.id
_entity.type
_entity.pdbx_description
1 polymer ?
#
loop_
_entity_poly.entity_id
_entity_poly.type
_entity_poly.pdbx_seq_one_letter_code
_entity_poly.pdbx_strand_id
1 'polypeptide(L)'
;MKMEKYALLDTDFISKTHFIQGNTEKSLSDLVVEMPGYCFFCHSQIIKELSRHNQQAIGWLQHKISEQKIQCYTDEEDLNELVKIRGDFACSAYTLMLKDACDAFSKSYFKEHYQTLENFDIVTSTKQDYLETLQKADDEIGKHNSLGEIKSYVLLQLLSLLKGEQVYVFCSDDKAARNGAISFNNVRCISALSAFLRLKKEISWTFDAAEPY
;
A
#
# COMPACT_ATOMS: atom_id res chain seq x y z
N MET A 1 -26.56 -1.10 -4.90
CA MET A 1 -25.41 -1.40 -3.99
C MET A 1 -24.37 -0.33 -4.24
N LYS A 2 -23.93 0.40 -3.22
CA LYS A 2 -22.85 1.39 -3.37
C LYS A 2 -21.56 0.61 -3.59
N MET A 3 -20.85 0.87 -4.68
CA MET A 3 -19.59 0.20 -5.00
C MET A 3 -18.55 0.62 -3.98
N GLU A 4 -17.94 -0.33 -3.27
CA GLU A 4 -16.85 -0.04 -2.33
C GLU A 4 -15.61 0.41 -3.09
N LYS A 5 -14.85 1.32 -2.48
CA LYS A 5 -13.58 1.80 -3.01
C LYS A 5 -12.45 1.25 -2.15
N TYR A 6 -11.43 0.69 -2.75
CA TYR A 6 -10.27 0.13 -2.06
C TYR A 6 -9.13 1.14 -2.08
N ALA A 7 -8.76 1.62 -0.90
CA ALA A 7 -7.77 2.67 -0.74
C ALA A 7 -6.49 2.11 -0.10
N LEU A 8 -5.38 2.20 -0.81
CA LEU A 8 -4.06 1.85 -0.31
C LEU A 8 -3.38 3.09 0.27
N LEU A 9 -2.89 2.95 1.49
CA LEU A 9 -2.20 4.00 2.23
C LEU A 9 -0.69 3.85 2.08
N ASP A 10 -0.04 4.93 1.70
CA ASP A 10 1.41 5.04 1.60
C ASP A 10 2.01 5.74 2.82
N THR A 11 3.30 5.51 3.08
CA THR A 11 4.07 6.05 4.21
C THR A 11 3.97 7.57 4.32
N ASP A 12 4.19 8.26 3.20
CA ASP A 12 4.16 9.73 3.12
C ASP A 12 2.78 10.30 3.42
N PHE A 13 1.74 9.65 2.91
CA PHE A 13 0.36 10.06 3.17
C PHE A 13 0.01 9.94 4.65
N ILE A 14 0.32 8.79 5.27
CA ILE A 14 0.06 8.56 6.69
C ILE A 14 0.84 9.58 7.53
N SER A 15 2.15 9.74 7.26
CA SER A 15 3.00 10.67 7.99
C SER A 15 2.45 12.09 7.98
N LYS A 16 2.04 12.58 6.82
CA LYS A 16 1.53 13.95 6.68
C LYS A 16 0.15 14.12 7.30
N THR A 17 -0.78 13.21 7.02
CA THR A 17 -2.16 13.34 7.51
C THR A 17 -2.28 13.11 9.00
N HIS A 18 -1.39 12.32 9.60
CA HIS A 18 -1.40 12.09 11.05
C HIS A 18 -1.02 13.35 11.84
N PHE A 19 -0.14 14.18 11.32
CA PHE A 19 0.24 15.45 11.99
C PHE A 19 -0.76 16.57 11.81
N ILE A 20 -1.67 16.48 10.87
CA ILE A 20 -2.70 17.49 10.66
C ILE A 20 -3.80 17.27 11.70
N GLN A 21 -3.82 18.10 12.72
CA GLN A 21 -4.84 18.09 13.76
C GLN A 21 -5.61 19.41 13.71
N GLY A 22 -6.93 19.29 13.68
CA GLY A 22 -7.81 20.45 13.79
C GLY A 22 -8.19 20.76 15.24
N ASN A 23 -9.31 21.43 15.43
CA ASN A 23 -9.89 21.74 16.74
C ASN A 23 -10.54 20.51 17.41
N THR A 24 -10.44 19.34 16.80
CA THR A 24 -10.92 18.07 17.34
C THR A 24 -9.74 17.23 17.82
N GLU A 25 -9.99 16.23 18.66
CA GLU A 25 -8.96 15.27 19.07
C GLU A 25 -8.52 14.32 17.92
N LYS A 26 -9.22 14.36 16.77
CA LYS A 26 -8.96 13.50 15.61
C LYS A 26 -7.98 14.18 14.65
N SER A 27 -7.02 13.40 14.18
CA SER A 27 -6.15 13.79 13.06
C SER A 27 -6.90 13.68 11.72
N LEU A 28 -6.33 14.27 10.67
CA LEU A 28 -6.87 14.11 9.31
C LEU A 28 -6.87 12.62 8.89
N SER A 29 -5.87 11.85 9.29
CA SER A 29 -5.82 10.41 9.01
C SER A 29 -6.96 9.64 9.69
N ASP A 30 -7.37 10.02 10.92
CA ASP A 30 -8.55 9.43 11.57
C ASP A 30 -9.81 9.63 10.76
N LEU A 31 -10.00 10.85 10.27
CA LEU A 31 -11.18 11.19 9.47
C LEU A 31 -11.17 10.51 8.10
N VAL A 32 -9.99 10.35 7.50
CA VAL A 32 -9.85 9.63 6.23
C VAL A 32 -10.27 8.18 6.35
N VAL A 33 -9.78 7.45 7.37
CA VAL A 33 -10.09 6.03 7.52
C VAL A 33 -11.52 5.75 8.01
N GLU A 34 -12.23 6.79 8.45
CA GLU A 34 -13.65 6.74 8.79
C GLU A 34 -14.57 7.07 7.59
N MET A 35 -14.02 7.41 6.42
CA MET A 35 -14.85 7.74 5.26
C MET A 35 -15.74 6.57 4.82
N PRO A 36 -17.07 6.79 4.70
CA PRO A 36 -17.99 5.73 4.34
C PRO A 36 -17.78 5.27 2.88
N GLY A 37 -17.87 3.96 2.66
CA GLY A 37 -17.71 3.34 1.33
C GLY A 37 -16.27 3.22 0.86
N TYR A 38 -15.31 3.32 1.78
CA TYR A 38 -13.90 2.99 1.56
C TYR A 38 -13.49 1.82 2.45
N CYS A 39 -12.68 0.92 1.88
CA CYS A 39 -11.93 -0.10 2.60
C CYS A 39 -10.45 0.28 2.49
N PHE A 40 -9.76 0.36 3.62
CA PHE A 40 -8.37 0.81 3.67
C PHE A 40 -7.40 -0.35 3.82
N PHE A 41 -6.31 -0.27 3.10
CA PHE A 41 -5.27 -1.29 3.04
C PHE A 41 -3.89 -0.66 3.15
N CYS A 42 -2.93 -1.41 3.67
CA CYS A 42 -1.51 -1.10 3.56
C CYS A 42 -0.69 -2.38 3.49
N HIS A 43 0.53 -2.29 2.96
CA HIS A 43 1.52 -3.35 3.10
C HIS A 43 2.34 -3.16 4.39
N SER A 44 2.78 -4.23 5.02
CA SER A 44 3.56 -4.18 6.27
C SER A 44 4.89 -3.44 6.14
N GLN A 45 5.42 -3.31 4.93
CA GLN A 45 6.60 -2.51 4.65
C GLN A 45 6.44 -1.04 5.06
N ILE A 46 5.22 -0.49 4.97
CA ILE A 46 4.88 0.86 5.44
C ILE A 46 5.19 1.01 6.94
N ILE A 47 4.91 -0.02 7.76
CA ILE A 47 5.22 -0.01 9.19
C ILE A 47 6.74 0.07 9.41
N LYS A 48 7.52 -0.70 8.63
CA LYS A 48 8.99 -0.67 8.70
C LYS A 48 9.56 0.71 8.33
N GLU A 49 8.97 1.37 7.33
CA GLU A 49 9.39 2.72 6.91
C GLU A 49 9.00 3.78 7.94
N LEU A 50 7.76 3.79 8.42
CA LEU A 50 7.31 4.68 9.48
C LEU A 50 8.17 4.55 10.74
N SER A 51 8.65 3.34 11.08
CA SER A 51 9.50 3.11 12.24
C SER A 51 10.81 3.91 12.24
N ARG A 52 11.24 4.31 11.07
CA ARG A 52 12.47 5.08 10.87
C ARG A 52 12.26 6.59 10.97
N HIS A 53 11.05 7.05 10.71
CA HIS A 53 10.79 8.47 10.49
C HIS A 53 9.69 9.04 11.38
N ASN A 54 8.73 8.23 11.83
CA ASN A 54 7.53 8.73 12.51
C ASN A 54 6.94 7.72 13.49
N GLN A 55 7.49 7.64 14.69
CA GLN A 55 7.04 6.72 15.75
C GLN A 55 5.58 6.92 16.18
N GLN A 56 5.07 8.16 16.14
CA GLN A 56 3.68 8.44 16.52
C GLN A 56 2.71 7.87 15.47
N ALA A 57 3.04 8.02 14.19
CA ALA A 57 2.23 7.47 13.11
C ALA A 57 2.19 5.93 13.13
N ILE A 58 3.25 5.26 13.61
CA ILE A 58 3.20 3.79 13.81
C ILE A 58 2.15 3.41 14.83
N GLY A 59 2.16 4.03 16.01
CA GLY A 59 1.20 3.72 17.07
C GLY A 59 -0.23 3.90 16.57
N TRP A 60 -0.47 4.97 15.82
CA TRP A 60 -1.75 5.20 15.16
C TRP A 60 -2.10 4.10 14.16
N LEU A 61 -1.19 3.76 13.24
CA LEU A 61 -1.42 2.74 12.21
C LEU A 61 -1.70 1.37 12.83
N GLN A 62 -0.89 0.94 13.80
CA GLN A 62 -1.07 -0.32 14.51
C GLN A 62 -2.41 -0.38 15.25
N HIS A 63 -2.82 0.75 15.86
CA HIS A 63 -4.12 0.86 16.49
C HIS A 63 -5.26 0.70 15.46
N LYS A 64 -5.18 1.38 14.30
CA LYS A 64 -6.19 1.25 13.24
C LYS A 64 -6.25 -0.15 12.62
N ILE A 65 -5.12 -0.84 12.54
CA ILE A 65 -5.08 -2.26 12.13
C ILE A 65 -5.79 -3.13 13.18
N SER A 66 -5.50 -2.93 14.48
CA SER A 66 -6.15 -3.68 15.55
C SER A 66 -7.66 -3.45 15.64
N GLU A 67 -8.14 -2.26 15.28
CA GLU A 67 -9.55 -1.92 15.13
C GLU A 67 -10.19 -2.45 13.84
N GLN A 68 -9.43 -3.13 12.98
CA GLN A 68 -9.87 -3.60 11.65
C GLN A 68 -10.35 -2.47 10.72
N LYS A 69 -9.90 -1.23 10.95
CA LYS A 69 -10.15 -0.09 10.08
C LYS A 69 -9.22 -0.06 8.86
N ILE A 70 -8.04 -0.65 9.01
CA ILE A 70 -7.05 -0.82 7.95
C ILE A 70 -6.66 -2.30 7.93
N GLN A 71 -6.72 -2.91 6.75
CA GLN A 71 -6.22 -4.27 6.53
C GLN A 71 -4.74 -4.17 6.13
N CYS A 72 -3.87 -4.81 6.90
CA CYS A 72 -2.44 -4.84 6.63
C CYS A 72 -2.08 -6.21 6.05
N TYR A 73 -1.34 -6.20 4.94
CA TYR A 73 -0.86 -7.39 4.26
C TYR A 73 0.66 -7.50 4.38
N THR A 74 1.14 -8.73 4.50
CA THR A 74 2.56 -9.10 4.44
C THR A 74 2.84 -9.85 3.15
N ASP A 75 4.11 -9.97 2.75
CA ASP A 75 4.49 -10.80 1.59
C ASP A 75 4.01 -12.25 1.74
N GLU A 76 3.98 -12.78 2.97
CA GLU A 76 3.49 -14.12 3.24
C GLU A 76 1.97 -14.23 3.05
N GLU A 77 1.21 -13.24 3.51
CA GLU A 77 -0.24 -13.21 3.31
C GLU A 77 -0.59 -13.04 1.83
N ASP A 78 0.14 -12.18 1.11
CA ASP A 78 -0.01 -12.01 -0.33
C ASP A 78 0.22 -13.33 -1.08
N LEU A 79 1.28 -14.05 -0.75
CA LEU A 79 1.56 -15.38 -1.31
C LEU A 79 0.49 -16.40 -0.92
N ASN A 80 -0.02 -16.37 0.31
CA ASN A 80 -1.09 -17.28 0.73
C ASN A 80 -2.36 -17.06 -0.09
N GLU A 81 -2.71 -15.81 -0.38
CA GLU A 81 -3.85 -15.50 -1.26
C GLU A 81 -3.57 -15.98 -2.71
N LEU A 82 -2.36 -15.79 -3.20
CA LEU A 82 -1.98 -16.29 -4.52
C LEU A 82 -2.01 -17.81 -4.61
N VAL A 83 -1.60 -18.54 -3.56
CA VAL A 83 -1.71 -20.02 -3.52
C VAL A 83 -3.15 -20.47 -3.68
N LYS A 84 -4.12 -19.79 -3.07
CA LYS A 84 -5.54 -20.13 -3.24
C LYS A 84 -6.04 -19.99 -4.69
N ILE A 85 -5.44 -19.08 -5.48
CA ILE A 85 -5.89 -18.76 -6.84
C ILE A 85 -5.03 -19.44 -7.90
N ARG A 86 -3.72 -19.59 -7.66
CA ARG A 86 -2.71 -20.01 -8.62
C ARG A 86 -2.03 -21.34 -8.26
N GLY A 87 -2.30 -21.89 -7.06
CA GLY A 87 -1.67 -23.12 -6.60
C GLY A 87 -0.14 -23.03 -6.63
N ASP A 88 0.50 -23.99 -7.25
CA ASP A 88 1.97 -24.09 -7.35
C ASP A 88 2.61 -22.93 -8.13
N PHE A 89 1.83 -22.16 -8.89
CA PHE A 89 2.32 -21.01 -9.64
C PHE A 89 2.29 -19.70 -8.82
N ALA A 90 1.99 -19.76 -7.53
CA ALA A 90 1.86 -18.55 -6.69
C ALA A 90 3.16 -17.72 -6.63
N CYS A 91 4.31 -18.37 -6.44
CA CYS A 91 5.62 -17.70 -6.41
C CYS A 91 5.94 -17.02 -7.74
N SER A 92 5.69 -17.70 -8.88
CA SER A 92 5.85 -17.10 -10.22
C SER A 92 4.92 -15.90 -10.41
N ALA A 93 3.68 -16.01 -9.98
CA ALA A 93 2.71 -14.93 -10.08
C ALA A 93 3.13 -13.71 -9.23
N TYR A 94 3.63 -13.96 -8.02
CA TYR A 94 4.17 -12.90 -7.17
C TYR A 94 5.39 -12.23 -7.81
N THR A 95 6.33 -13.02 -8.35
CA THR A 95 7.51 -12.50 -9.06
C THR A 95 7.13 -11.60 -10.24
N LEU A 96 6.11 -11.99 -11.02
CA LEU A 96 5.60 -11.16 -12.11
C LEU A 96 4.97 -9.87 -11.61
N MET A 97 4.15 -9.92 -10.55
CA MET A 97 3.57 -8.72 -9.94
C MET A 97 4.67 -7.78 -9.40
N LEU A 98 5.69 -8.35 -8.77
CA LEU A 98 6.84 -7.59 -8.25
C LEU A 98 7.62 -6.94 -9.40
N LYS A 99 7.83 -7.65 -10.51
CA LYS A 99 8.48 -7.11 -11.70
C LYS A 99 7.70 -5.95 -12.30
N ASP A 100 6.39 -6.11 -12.48
CA ASP A 100 5.51 -5.05 -12.97
C ASP A 100 5.51 -3.83 -12.04
N ALA A 101 5.52 -4.06 -10.72
CA ALA A 101 5.60 -3.01 -9.71
C ALA A 101 6.94 -2.25 -9.79
N CYS A 102 8.05 -2.96 -9.94
CA CYS A 102 9.37 -2.38 -10.13
C CYS A 102 9.43 -1.56 -11.43
N ASP A 103 8.91 -2.10 -12.54
CA ASP A 103 8.91 -1.43 -13.85
C ASP A 103 8.07 -0.14 -13.85
N ALA A 104 6.99 -0.10 -13.06
CA ALA A 104 6.20 1.11 -12.87
C ALA A 104 6.99 2.21 -12.14
N PHE A 105 7.95 1.83 -11.30
CA PHE A 105 8.83 2.75 -10.59
C PHE A 105 10.09 3.08 -11.40
N SER A 106 10.86 2.06 -11.81
CA SER A 106 12.07 2.17 -12.65
C SER A 106 12.31 0.87 -13.40
N LYS A 107 12.53 0.95 -14.71
CA LYS A 107 12.74 -0.21 -15.59
C LYS A 107 13.95 -1.09 -15.24
N SER A 108 14.92 -0.56 -14.50
CA SER A 108 16.11 -1.32 -14.08
C SER A 108 15.97 -1.93 -12.70
N TYR A 109 15.01 -1.47 -11.89
CA TYR A 109 14.92 -1.79 -10.46
C TYR A 109 14.83 -3.29 -10.18
N PHE A 110 13.98 -4.02 -10.90
CA PHE A 110 13.84 -5.46 -10.71
C PHE A 110 15.16 -6.20 -11.00
N LYS A 111 15.81 -5.85 -12.08
CA LYS A 111 17.07 -6.46 -12.47
C LYS A 111 18.21 -6.14 -11.50
N GLU A 112 18.20 -4.97 -10.91
CA GLU A 112 19.23 -4.53 -9.95
C GLU A 112 19.06 -5.21 -8.59
N HIS A 113 17.84 -5.46 -8.15
CA HIS A 113 17.57 -5.85 -6.78
C HIS A 113 16.97 -7.24 -6.61
N TYR A 114 16.25 -7.77 -7.61
CA TYR A 114 15.49 -9.03 -7.52
C TYR A 114 15.90 -10.08 -8.55
N GLN A 115 17.09 -9.98 -9.11
CA GLN A 115 17.56 -10.93 -10.13
C GLN A 115 17.57 -12.39 -9.61
N THR A 116 17.80 -12.60 -8.33
CA THR A 116 17.77 -13.94 -7.70
C THR A 116 16.39 -14.58 -7.76
N LEU A 117 15.31 -13.79 -7.74
CA LEU A 117 13.95 -14.30 -7.86
C LEU A 117 13.57 -14.67 -9.30
N GLU A 118 14.19 -14.05 -10.30
CA GLU A 118 13.93 -14.40 -11.72
C GLU A 118 14.39 -15.83 -12.03
N ASN A 119 15.43 -16.29 -11.34
CA ASN A 119 16.01 -17.64 -11.51
C ASN A 119 15.60 -18.61 -10.40
N PHE A 120 14.58 -18.26 -9.60
CA PHE A 120 14.14 -19.10 -8.51
C PHE A 120 13.55 -20.40 -9.02
N ASP A 121 14.06 -21.53 -8.55
CA ASP A 121 13.59 -22.85 -8.95
C ASP A 121 12.32 -23.22 -8.18
N ILE A 122 11.19 -23.02 -8.84
CA ILE A 122 9.87 -23.29 -8.27
C ILE A 122 9.60 -24.79 -8.15
N VAL A 123 10.31 -25.63 -8.92
CA VAL A 123 10.04 -27.08 -8.96
C VAL A 123 10.61 -27.78 -7.74
N THR A 124 11.79 -27.33 -7.27
CA THR A 124 12.49 -27.98 -6.16
C THR A 124 12.41 -27.21 -4.84
N SER A 125 11.98 -25.94 -4.88
CA SER A 125 11.95 -25.05 -3.72
C SER A 125 10.54 -24.90 -3.14
N THR A 126 10.48 -24.62 -1.85
CA THR A 126 9.21 -24.37 -1.13
C THR A 126 8.81 -22.90 -1.18
N LYS A 127 7.56 -22.62 -0.81
CA LYS A 127 7.09 -21.24 -0.56
C LYS A 127 7.96 -20.54 0.49
N GLN A 128 8.43 -21.26 1.50
CA GLN A 128 9.27 -20.71 2.55
C GLN A 128 10.64 -20.29 2.00
N ASP A 129 11.25 -21.09 1.16
CA ASP A 129 12.53 -20.74 0.50
C ASP A 129 12.38 -19.49 -0.36
N TYR A 130 11.23 -19.34 -1.03
CA TYR A 130 10.92 -18.15 -1.80
C TYR A 130 10.82 -16.90 -0.92
N LEU A 131 10.08 -16.97 0.21
CA LEU A 131 9.96 -15.87 1.15
C LEU A 131 11.31 -15.46 1.75
N GLU A 132 12.15 -16.42 2.08
CA GLU A 132 13.51 -16.15 2.59
C GLU A 132 14.38 -15.46 1.53
N THR A 133 14.27 -15.88 0.27
CA THR A 133 14.98 -15.24 -0.84
C THR A 133 14.49 -13.82 -1.08
N LEU A 134 13.18 -13.62 -1.05
CA LEU A 134 12.55 -12.31 -1.17
C LEU A 134 12.99 -11.38 -0.01
N GLN A 135 12.93 -11.88 1.23
CA GLN A 135 13.33 -11.09 2.40
C GLN A 135 14.80 -10.69 2.34
N LYS A 136 15.70 -11.58 1.89
CA LYS A 136 17.11 -11.24 1.69
C LYS A 136 17.30 -10.11 0.69
N ALA A 137 16.60 -10.18 -0.45
CA ALA A 137 16.63 -9.13 -1.45
C ALA A 137 16.10 -7.79 -0.90
N ASP A 138 14.99 -7.81 -0.17
CA ASP A 138 14.42 -6.62 0.48
C ASP A 138 15.39 -6.01 1.52
N ASP A 139 16.07 -6.84 2.28
CA ASP A 139 17.05 -6.38 3.29
C ASP A 139 18.29 -5.75 2.64
N GLU A 140 18.74 -6.27 1.49
CA GLU A 140 19.84 -5.71 0.69
C GLU A 140 19.49 -4.36 0.06
N ILE A 141 18.24 -4.17 -0.38
CA ILE A 141 17.74 -2.88 -0.86
C ILE A 141 17.86 -1.82 0.23
N GLY A 142 17.63 -2.19 1.47
CA GLY A 142 17.92 -1.37 2.64
C GLY A 142 17.07 -0.11 2.77
N LYS A 143 17.68 0.94 3.35
CA LYS A 143 16.98 2.09 3.93
C LYS A 143 16.60 3.20 2.93
N HIS A 144 17.04 3.14 1.69
CA HIS A 144 17.06 4.33 0.81
C HIS A 144 16.20 4.23 -0.44
N ASN A 145 15.34 3.23 -0.52
CA ASN A 145 14.63 2.95 -1.76
C ASN A 145 13.14 2.77 -1.52
N SER A 146 12.38 3.06 -2.53
CA SER A 146 10.91 3.04 -2.65
C SER A 146 10.29 1.63 -2.49
N LEU A 147 10.78 0.88 -1.51
CA LEU A 147 10.31 -0.49 -1.27
C LEU A 147 8.85 -0.50 -0.81
N GLY A 148 8.44 0.50 -0.01
CA GLY A 148 7.06 0.66 0.40
C GLY A 148 6.12 0.88 -0.77
N GLU A 149 6.50 1.73 -1.72
CA GLU A 149 5.72 1.98 -2.93
C GLU A 149 5.64 0.71 -3.80
N ILE A 150 6.76 0.01 -4.00
CA ILE A 150 6.80 -1.23 -4.79
C ILE A 150 5.90 -2.30 -4.15
N LYS A 151 6.01 -2.53 -2.85
CA LYS A 151 5.15 -3.49 -2.12
C LYS A 151 3.67 -3.06 -2.16
N SER A 152 3.40 -1.77 -2.09
CA SER A 152 2.04 -1.24 -2.25
C SER A 152 1.50 -1.51 -3.67
N TYR A 153 2.34 -1.44 -4.71
CA TYR A 153 1.92 -1.76 -6.07
C TYR A 153 1.67 -3.26 -6.25
N VAL A 154 2.47 -4.14 -5.62
CA VAL A 154 2.21 -5.59 -5.60
C VAL A 154 0.85 -5.85 -4.94
N LEU A 155 0.61 -5.29 -3.77
CA LEU A 155 -0.68 -5.42 -3.06
C LEU A 155 -1.85 -4.87 -3.89
N LEU A 156 -1.66 -3.77 -4.61
CA LEU A 156 -2.67 -3.21 -5.52
C LEU A 156 -3.07 -4.22 -6.61
N GLN A 157 -2.08 -4.88 -7.24
CA GLN A 157 -2.31 -5.89 -8.25
C GLN A 157 -3.03 -7.11 -7.67
N LEU A 158 -2.59 -7.57 -6.49
CA LEU A 158 -3.22 -8.67 -5.77
C LEU A 158 -4.69 -8.36 -5.45
N LEU A 159 -4.97 -7.19 -4.87
CA LEU A 159 -6.34 -6.77 -4.57
C LEU A 159 -7.20 -6.69 -5.84
N SER A 160 -6.64 -6.20 -6.94
CA SER A 160 -7.33 -6.18 -8.24
C SER A 160 -7.69 -7.59 -8.73
N LEU A 161 -6.80 -8.55 -8.51
CA LEU A 161 -7.06 -9.96 -8.83
C LEU A 161 -8.12 -10.58 -7.90
N LEU A 162 -8.09 -10.27 -6.61
CA LEU A 162 -8.99 -10.83 -5.60
C LEU A 162 -10.40 -10.23 -5.65
N LYS A 163 -10.49 -8.94 -5.89
CA LYS A 163 -11.75 -8.17 -5.76
C LYS A 163 -12.35 -7.77 -7.13
N GLY A 164 -11.63 -8.04 -8.22
CA GLY A 164 -12.11 -7.77 -9.58
C GLY A 164 -12.10 -6.29 -9.93
N GLU A 165 -12.97 -5.91 -10.86
CA GLU A 165 -13.08 -4.54 -11.38
C GLU A 165 -13.71 -3.58 -10.36
N GLN A 166 -12.90 -3.11 -9.44
CA GLN A 166 -13.26 -2.11 -8.44
C GLN A 166 -12.52 -0.78 -8.71
N VAL A 167 -12.93 0.26 -8.00
CA VAL A 167 -12.19 1.52 -8.01
C VAL A 167 -11.11 1.46 -6.94
N TYR A 168 -9.86 1.46 -7.37
CA TYR A 168 -8.70 1.51 -6.50
C TYR A 168 -8.21 2.94 -6.32
N VAL A 169 -7.82 3.27 -5.11
CA VAL A 169 -7.32 4.60 -4.76
C VAL A 169 -5.96 4.43 -4.09
N PHE A 170 -4.93 5.02 -4.66
CA PHE A 170 -3.60 5.08 -4.06
C PHE A 170 -3.42 6.40 -3.36
N CYS A 171 -3.25 6.36 -2.04
CA CYS A 171 -3.11 7.52 -1.18
C CYS A 171 -1.62 7.80 -0.93
N SER A 172 -1.04 8.73 -1.68
CA SER A 172 0.35 9.13 -1.53
C SER A 172 0.53 10.62 -1.83
N ASP A 173 1.41 11.29 -1.10
CA ASP A 173 1.85 12.65 -1.39
C ASP A 173 3.13 12.69 -2.24
N ASP A 174 3.81 11.57 -2.39
CA ASP A 174 4.94 11.46 -3.30
C ASP A 174 4.48 11.48 -4.76
N LYS A 175 5.08 12.37 -5.55
CA LYS A 175 4.73 12.52 -6.97
C LYS A 175 5.20 11.33 -7.80
N ALA A 176 6.39 10.77 -7.49
CA ALA A 176 6.93 9.64 -8.23
C ALA A 176 6.09 8.39 -7.96
N ALA A 177 5.73 8.15 -6.69
CA ALA A 177 4.83 7.07 -6.29
C ALA A 177 3.46 7.18 -6.99
N ARG A 178 2.86 8.37 -7.03
CA ARG A 178 1.58 8.55 -7.74
C ARG A 178 1.70 8.29 -9.26
N ASN A 179 2.80 8.73 -9.87
CA ASN A 179 3.04 8.49 -11.30
C ASN A 179 3.19 7.00 -11.61
N GLY A 180 3.89 6.24 -10.76
CA GLY A 180 3.99 4.79 -10.88
C GLY A 180 2.63 4.11 -10.75
N ALA A 181 1.83 4.50 -9.75
CA ALA A 181 0.51 3.91 -9.53
C ALA A 181 -0.46 4.12 -10.71
N ILE A 182 -0.36 5.24 -11.43
CA ILE A 182 -1.19 5.51 -12.62
C ILE A 182 -0.91 4.52 -13.78
N SER A 183 0.25 3.84 -13.77
CA SER A 183 0.57 2.81 -14.77
C SER A 183 -0.32 1.58 -14.67
N PHE A 184 -1.00 1.39 -13.52
CA PHE A 184 -1.97 0.31 -13.32
C PHE A 184 -3.39 0.73 -13.70
N ASN A 185 -4.13 -0.18 -14.30
CA ASN A 185 -5.51 0.07 -14.72
C ASN A 185 -6.43 0.35 -13.52
N ASN A 186 -7.36 1.29 -13.71
CA ASN A 186 -8.40 1.64 -12.73
C ASN A 186 -7.91 2.23 -11.39
N VAL A 187 -6.65 2.68 -11.33
CA VAL A 187 -6.10 3.32 -10.12
C VAL A 187 -6.27 4.82 -10.16
N ARG A 188 -6.80 5.38 -9.09
CA ARG A 188 -6.87 6.83 -8.86
C ARG A 188 -5.91 7.21 -7.76
N CYS A 189 -5.14 8.26 -7.97
CA CYS A 189 -4.21 8.75 -6.95
C CYS A 189 -4.81 9.95 -6.22
N ILE A 190 -4.65 9.99 -4.91
CA ILE A 190 -5.03 11.12 -4.07
C ILE A 190 -3.88 11.53 -3.15
N SER A 191 -3.70 12.83 -2.98
CA SER A 191 -2.83 13.43 -1.98
C SER A 191 -3.60 13.72 -0.68
N ALA A 192 -2.91 14.10 0.39
CA ALA A 192 -3.53 14.56 1.64
C ALA A 192 -4.51 15.72 1.39
N LEU A 193 -4.13 16.70 0.56
CA LEU A 193 -5.02 17.79 0.19
C LEU A 193 -6.28 17.30 -0.55
N SER A 194 -6.11 16.34 -1.48
CA SER A 194 -7.25 15.75 -2.20
C SER A 194 -8.17 14.96 -1.27
N ALA A 195 -7.61 14.26 -0.26
CA ALA A 195 -8.37 13.55 0.75
C ALA A 195 -9.17 14.53 1.62
N PHE A 196 -8.55 15.60 2.05
CA PHE A 196 -9.21 16.70 2.79
C PHE A 196 -10.41 17.28 2.01
N LEU A 197 -10.21 17.61 0.72
CA LEU A 197 -11.28 18.14 -0.11
C LEU A 197 -12.44 17.15 -0.33
N ARG A 198 -12.14 15.85 -0.38
CA ARG A 198 -13.16 14.80 -0.46
C ARG A 198 -13.94 14.66 0.83
N LEU A 199 -13.27 14.70 1.99
CA LEU A 199 -13.93 14.71 3.29
C LEU A 199 -14.91 15.86 3.40
N LYS A 200 -14.50 17.06 3.01
CA LYS A 200 -15.36 18.24 2.98
C LYS A 200 -16.62 18.01 2.15
N LYS A 201 -16.51 17.34 1.01
CA LYS A 201 -17.63 17.06 0.12
C LYS A 201 -18.51 15.91 0.58
N GLU A 202 -17.91 14.80 1.01
CA GLU A 202 -18.63 13.54 1.28
C GLU A 202 -19.32 13.54 2.65
N ILE A 203 -18.77 14.26 3.64
CA ILE A 203 -19.34 14.37 5.00
C ILE A 203 -19.94 15.74 5.29
N SER A 204 -20.15 16.55 4.24
CA SER A 204 -20.77 17.88 4.35
C SER A 204 -20.12 18.78 5.41
N TRP A 205 -18.79 18.75 5.49
CA TRP A 205 -18.04 19.62 6.38
C TRP A 205 -18.32 21.07 6.05
N THR A 206 -18.68 21.85 7.05
CA THR A 206 -18.75 23.30 6.94
C THR A 206 -17.33 23.88 6.80
N PHE A 207 -17.21 25.08 6.25
CA PHE A 207 -15.93 25.77 6.15
C PHE A 207 -15.27 25.92 7.53
N ASP A 208 -16.05 26.27 8.54
CA ASP A 208 -15.57 26.44 9.91
C ASP A 208 -15.01 25.15 10.54
N ALA A 209 -15.62 23.98 10.21
CA ALA A 209 -15.12 22.69 10.66
C ALA A 209 -13.87 22.22 9.89
N ALA A 210 -13.66 22.73 8.68
CA ALA A 210 -12.54 22.38 7.81
C ALA A 210 -11.33 23.31 7.96
N GLU A 211 -11.52 24.55 8.45
CA GLU A 211 -10.46 25.54 8.58
C GLU A 211 -9.24 25.07 9.40
N PRO A 212 -9.39 24.26 10.47
CA PRO A 212 -8.27 23.76 11.26
C PRO A 212 -7.34 22.79 10.54
N TYR A 213 -7.73 22.21 9.40
CA TYR A 213 -6.99 21.24 8.63
C TYR A 213 -6.45 21.85 7.33
#